data_7654fbe1ceb5a486ceeffd41620db41a
#
_entry.id   7654fbe1ceb5a486ceeffd41620db41a
#
_cell.length_a   1.000
_cell.length_b   1.000
_cell.length_c   1.000
_cell.angle_alpha   90.00
_cell.angle_beta   90.00
_cell.angle_gamma   90.00
#
_symmetry.space_group_name_H-M   'P 1'
#
loop_
_entity.id
_entity.type
_entity.pdbx_description
1 polymer ?
#
loop_
_entity_poly.entity_id
_entity_poly.type
_entity_poly.pdbx_seq_one_letter_code
_entity_poly.pdbx_strand_id
1 'polypeptide(L)'
;GAISFPGKKAQIDHDKCVGCGRCIGVCPADAVQAAQDEAFDILNRKMSEYAWAVVKDRPGFHVSLVLDVSPFCDCHPENDVPIVPDVGIFASFDPVALDTACADAVNGQPVLPDSLLARRGAEEKDHFHALHPDTNWRVGIEQAVKMGMGSAEYELVEIE
;
A
#
# COMPACT_ATOMS: atom_id res chain seq x y z
N GLY A 1 15.01 -23.03 7.99
CA GLY A 1 16.22 -23.08 7.27
C GLY A 1 16.15 -22.94 5.75
N ALA A 2 15.50 -21.83 5.23
CA ALA A 2 15.51 -21.56 3.78
C ALA A 2 16.81 -20.89 3.29
N ILE A 3 17.67 -20.40 4.19
CA ILE A 3 18.93 -19.76 3.83
C ILE A 3 20.08 -20.70 4.16
N SER A 4 21.00 -20.86 3.22
CA SER A 4 22.25 -21.61 3.35
C SER A 4 23.42 -20.79 2.79
N PHE A 5 24.62 -21.18 3.10
CA PHE A 5 25.85 -20.51 2.66
C PHE A 5 26.81 -21.51 1.99
N PRO A 6 26.51 -21.98 0.77
CA PRO A 6 27.43 -22.76 0.01
C PRO A 6 28.62 -21.89 -0.44
N GLY A 7 29.71 -21.95 0.33
CA GLY A 7 30.88 -21.10 0.11
C GLY A 7 30.75 -19.71 0.70
N LYS A 8 30.97 -18.64 -0.11
CA LYS A 8 30.96 -17.23 0.33
C LYS A 8 29.68 -16.47 0.02
N LYS A 9 28.67 -17.12 -0.57
CA LYS A 9 27.40 -16.45 -0.97
C LYS A 9 26.24 -17.09 -0.23
N ALA A 10 25.26 -16.28 0.15
CA ALA A 10 23.96 -16.75 0.62
C ALA A 10 23.18 -17.34 -0.56
N GLN A 11 22.49 -18.43 -0.32
CA GLN A 11 21.55 -19.03 -1.25
C GLN A 11 20.21 -19.23 -0.55
N ILE A 12 19.14 -18.84 -1.21
CA ILE A 12 17.77 -19.00 -0.73
C ILE A 12 17.14 -20.20 -1.45
N ASP A 13 16.67 -21.15 -0.66
CA ASP A 13 15.87 -22.27 -1.13
C ASP A 13 14.40 -21.80 -1.24
N HIS A 14 13.95 -21.53 -2.45
CA HIS A 14 12.62 -21.00 -2.70
C HIS A 14 11.49 -21.98 -2.36
N ASP A 15 11.74 -23.29 -2.34
CA ASP A 15 10.76 -24.30 -1.93
C ASP A 15 10.51 -24.28 -0.41
N LYS A 16 11.47 -23.75 0.37
CA LYS A 16 11.37 -23.58 1.82
C LYS A 16 11.11 -22.13 2.24
N CYS A 17 11.24 -21.19 1.33
CA CYS A 17 11.06 -19.78 1.62
C CYS A 17 9.57 -19.45 1.74
N VAL A 18 9.16 -18.96 2.91
CA VAL A 18 7.77 -18.54 3.18
C VAL A 18 7.51 -17.07 2.85
N GLY A 19 8.47 -16.37 2.25
CA GLY A 19 8.32 -14.98 1.83
C GLY A 19 8.20 -13.96 2.99
N CYS A 20 8.71 -14.24 4.19
CA CYS A 20 8.56 -13.38 5.37
C CYS A 20 9.37 -12.08 5.33
N GLY A 21 10.24 -11.87 4.33
CA GLY A 21 11.04 -10.65 4.15
C GLY A 21 12.16 -10.42 5.18
N ARG A 22 12.27 -11.23 6.24
CA ARG A 22 13.25 -11.01 7.32
C ARG A 22 14.70 -10.93 6.82
N CYS A 23 15.08 -11.74 5.83
CA CYS A 23 16.43 -11.74 5.27
C CYS A 23 16.73 -10.44 4.50
N ILE A 24 15.72 -9.83 3.90
CA ILE A 24 15.81 -8.52 3.23
C ILE A 24 16.04 -7.45 4.30
N GLY A 25 15.17 -7.37 5.30
CA GLY A 25 15.22 -6.33 6.34
C GLY A 25 16.44 -6.36 7.26
N VAL A 26 17.17 -7.51 7.37
CA VAL A 26 18.35 -7.61 8.23
C VAL A 26 19.68 -7.58 7.46
N CYS A 27 19.64 -7.50 6.12
CA CYS A 27 20.85 -7.51 5.30
C CYS A 27 21.51 -6.12 5.26
N PRO A 28 22.65 -5.90 5.93
CA PRO A 28 23.25 -4.55 5.96
C PRO A 28 23.91 -4.15 4.62
N ALA A 29 23.94 -5.07 3.66
CA ALA A 29 24.57 -4.87 2.35
C ALA A 29 23.56 -4.82 1.20
N ASP A 30 22.25 -4.80 1.50
CA ASP A 30 21.14 -4.87 0.52
C ASP A 30 21.34 -5.97 -0.55
N ALA A 31 22.06 -7.05 -0.16
CA ALA A 31 22.41 -8.14 -1.08
C ALA A 31 21.26 -9.14 -1.29
N VAL A 32 20.18 -9.01 -0.54
CA VAL A 32 18.98 -9.85 -0.66
C VAL A 32 17.82 -8.96 -1.06
N GLN A 33 17.29 -9.20 -2.25
CA GLN A 33 16.19 -8.44 -2.80
C GLN A 33 15.00 -9.36 -3.11
N ALA A 34 13.79 -8.80 -3.20
CA ALA A 34 12.64 -9.54 -3.69
C ALA A 34 12.81 -9.85 -5.20
N ALA A 35 12.39 -11.04 -5.62
CA ALA A 35 12.25 -11.32 -7.04
C ALA A 35 11.09 -10.45 -7.59
N GLN A 36 11.37 -9.62 -8.57
CA GLN A 36 10.50 -8.48 -8.93
C GLN A 36 9.37 -8.79 -9.94
N ASP A 37 9.35 -9.95 -10.57
CA ASP A 37 8.58 -10.16 -11.79
C ASP A 37 7.05 -10.22 -11.63
N GLU A 38 6.56 -10.43 -10.40
CA GLU A 38 5.12 -10.44 -10.08
C GLU A 38 4.84 -9.79 -8.70
N ALA A 39 5.82 -9.06 -8.15
CA ALA A 39 5.87 -8.80 -6.72
C ALA A 39 4.79 -7.84 -6.22
N PHE A 40 4.45 -6.79 -6.99
CA PHE A 40 3.59 -5.73 -6.46
C PHE A 40 2.13 -6.14 -6.37
N ASP A 41 1.57 -6.76 -7.41
CA ASP A 41 0.18 -7.23 -7.37
C ASP A 41 -0.01 -8.36 -6.35
N ILE A 42 0.96 -9.28 -6.27
CA ILE A 42 0.94 -10.34 -5.27
C ILE A 42 1.06 -9.75 -3.87
N LEU A 43 1.92 -8.76 -3.66
CA LEU A 43 2.06 -8.05 -2.40
C LEU A 43 0.72 -7.40 -1.99
N ASN A 44 0.10 -6.64 -2.89
CA ASN A 44 -1.16 -5.96 -2.63
C ASN A 44 -2.28 -6.95 -2.26
N ARG A 45 -2.36 -8.09 -2.95
CA ARG A 45 -3.32 -9.16 -2.61
C ARG A 45 -3.04 -9.75 -1.23
N LYS A 46 -1.77 -10.05 -0.91
CA LYS A 46 -1.38 -10.58 0.39
C LYS A 46 -1.64 -9.59 1.52
N MET A 47 -1.43 -8.30 1.30
CA MET A 47 -1.77 -7.27 2.30
C MET A 47 -3.25 -7.35 2.66
N SER A 48 -4.15 -7.48 1.69
CA SER A 48 -5.58 -7.66 1.91
C SER A 48 -5.90 -8.97 2.64
N GLU A 49 -5.20 -10.06 2.31
CA GLU A 49 -5.36 -11.35 2.99
C GLU A 49 -4.96 -11.27 4.47
N TYR A 50 -3.86 -10.60 4.78
CA TYR A 50 -3.42 -10.38 6.16
C TYR A 50 -4.37 -9.44 6.91
N ALA A 51 -4.82 -8.36 6.29
CA ALA A 51 -5.82 -7.47 6.87
C ALA A 51 -7.11 -8.22 7.19
N TRP A 52 -7.59 -9.06 6.26
CA TRP A 52 -8.75 -9.92 6.48
C TRP A 52 -8.59 -10.87 7.66
N ALA A 53 -7.42 -11.50 7.82
CA ALA A 53 -7.14 -12.36 8.96
C ALA A 53 -7.24 -11.63 10.31
N VAL A 54 -7.01 -10.32 10.32
CA VAL A 54 -7.12 -9.50 11.53
C VAL A 54 -8.58 -9.10 11.82
N VAL A 55 -9.33 -8.67 10.80
CA VAL A 55 -10.65 -8.07 10.99
C VAL A 55 -11.80 -9.09 10.93
N LYS A 56 -11.58 -10.27 10.32
CA LYS A 56 -12.59 -11.30 10.13
C LYS A 56 -13.23 -11.70 11.44
N ASP A 57 -14.57 -11.79 11.43
CA ASP A 57 -15.39 -12.22 12.57
C ASP A 57 -15.22 -11.36 13.84
N ARG A 58 -14.79 -10.11 13.66
CA ARG A 58 -14.63 -9.14 14.76
C ARG A 58 -15.44 -7.88 14.48
N PRO A 59 -16.10 -7.31 15.48
CA PRO A 59 -16.67 -5.99 15.33
C PRO A 59 -15.54 -4.98 15.14
N GLY A 60 -15.64 -4.12 14.13
CA GLY A 60 -14.64 -3.12 13.80
C GLY A 60 -15.28 -1.78 13.51
N PHE A 61 -14.60 -0.71 13.86
CA PHE A 61 -14.86 0.64 13.41
C PHE A 61 -13.51 1.23 12.99
N HIS A 62 -13.43 1.70 11.77
CA HIS A 62 -12.19 2.10 11.13
C HIS A 62 -12.18 3.61 10.94
N VAL A 63 -11.04 4.23 11.20
CA VAL A 63 -10.83 5.67 11.05
C VAL A 63 -9.54 5.88 10.27
N SER A 64 -9.58 6.72 9.25
CA SER A 64 -8.43 7.15 8.47
C SER A 64 -8.26 8.66 8.57
N LEU A 65 -7.04 9.08 8.87
CA LEU A 65 -6.62 10.48 8.80
C LEU A 65 -5.87 10.68 7.48
N VAL A 66 -6.51 11.33 6.52
CA VAL A 66 -5.93 11.61 5.20
C VAL A 66 -5.27 12.98 5.26
N LEU A 67 -4.10 13.01 5.90
CA LEU A 67 -3.30 14.20 6.20
C LEU A 67 -1.85 13.90 5.82
N ASP A 68 -1.09 14.93 5.47
CA ASP A 68 0.34 14.83 5.14
C ASP A 68 0.66 13.70 4.15
N VAL A 69 -0.13 13.56 3.10
CA VAL A 69 0.01 12.46 2.12
C VAL A 69 1.35 12.58 1.39
N SER A 70 2.34 11.85 1.88
CA SER A 70 3.71 11.86 1.38
C SER A 70 3.88 10.97 0.15
N PRO A 71 4.90 11.25 -0.72
CA PRO A 71 5.11 10.46 -1.93
C PRO A 71 5.61 9.04 -1.68
N PHE A 72 6.19 8.76 -0.52
CA PHE A 72 6.73 7.46 -0.16
C PHE A 72 6.10 6.94 1.13
N CYS A 73 6.04 5.61 1.24
CA CYS A 73 5.66 4.95 2.48
C CYS A 73 6.63 5.34 3.61
N ASP A 74 6.13 5.47 4.82
CA ASP A 74 6.93 5.74 6.04
C ASP A 74 8.04 4.70 6.32
N CYS A 75 7.99 3.56 5.64
CA CYS A 75 9.07 2.56 5.67
C CYS A 75 10.33 2.99 4.87
N HIS A 76 10.25 4.04 4.07
CA HIS A 76 11.38 4.61 3.34
C HIS A 76 12.10 5.68 4.16
N PRO A 77 13.45 5.76 4.10
CA PRO A 77 14.22 6.77 4.81
C PRO A 77 14.14 8.15 4.16
N GLU A 78 13.86 8.20 2.86
CA GLU A 78 13.63 9.42 2.12
C GLU A 78 12.16 9.82 2.16
N ASN A 79 11.90 11.09 2.33
CA ASN A 79 10.57 11.67 2.22
C ASN A 79 10.64 13.00 1.46
N ASP A 80 9.49 13.56 1.13
CA ASP A 80 9.37 14.83 0.42
C ASP A 80 8.10 15.55 0.94
N VAL A 81 7.86 16.75 0.44
CA VAL A 81 6.63 17.49 0.74
C VAL A 81 5.38 16.69 0.36
N PRO A 82 4.25 16.88 1.04
CA PRO A 82 2.98 16.25 0.67
C PRO A 82 2.64 16.46 -0.80
N ILE A 83 1.98 15.48 -1.38
CA ILE A 83 1.62 15.51 -2.82
C ILE A 83 0.32 16.26 -3.09
N VAL A 84 -0.56 16.29 -2.08
CA VAL A 84 -1.86 16.97 -2.10
C VAL A 84 -2.08 17.69 -0.76
N PRO A 85 -3.01 18.67 -0.68
CA PRO A 85 -3.43 19.22 0.61
C PRO A 85 -4.04 18.17 1.53
N ASP A 86 -4.08 18.47 2.82
CA ASP A 86 -4.82 17.67 3.79
C ASP A 86 -6.30 17.54 3.35
N VAL A 87 -6.81 16.33 3.42
CA VAL A 87 -8.18 16.03 2.97
C VAL A 87 -9.15 16.01 4.16
N GLY A 88 -8.81 15.30 5.23
CA GLY A 88 -9.64 15.22 6.41
C GLY A 88 -9.62 13.85 7.09
N ILE A 89 -10.66 13.61 7.89
CA ILE A 89 -10.83 12.38 8.66
C ILE A 89 -12.03 11.62 8.11
N PHE A 90 -11.82 10.33 7.84
CA PHE A 90 -12.84 9.43 7.34
C PHE A 90 -13.10 8.32 8.34
N ALA A 91 -14.33 7.82 8.42
CA ALA A 91 -14.68 6.72 9.29
C ALA A 91 -15.73 5.81 8.66
N SER A 92 -15.61 4.51 8.88
CA SER A 92 -16.57 3.51 8.39
C SER A 92 -16.52 2.23 9.24
N PHE A 93 -17.60 1.48 9.22
CA PHE A 93 -17.60 0.08 9.69
C PHE A 93 -17.06 -0.89 8.64
N ASP A 94 -17.01 -0.47 7.39
CA ASP A 94 -16.45 -1.24 6.26
C ASP A 94 -15.05 -0.70 5.91
N PRO A 95 -13.97 -1.47 6.15
CA PRO A 95 -12.61 -1.03 5.87
C PRO A 95 -12.32 -0.86 4.39
N VAL A 96 -12.98 -1.62 3.51
CA VAL A 96 -12.76 -1.56 2.05
C VAL A 96 -13.40 -0.30 1.48
N ALA A 97 -14.63 0.01 1.92
CA ALA A 97 -15.32 1.25 1.58
C ALA A 97 -14.52 2.46 2.06
N LEU A 98 -13.96 2.39 3.27
CA LEU A 98 -13.12 3.45 3.84
C LEU A 98 -11.88 3.70 2.98
N ASP A 99 -11.11 2.67 2.68
CA ASP A 99 -9.87 2.79 1.90
C ASP A 99 -10.15 3.30 0.49
N THR A 100 -11.25 2.83 -0.13
CA THR A 100 -11.66 3.29 -1.46
C THR A 100 -12.02 4.77 -1.43
N ALA A 101 -12.84 5.21 -0.46
CA ALA A 101 -13.22 6.61 -0.30
C ALA A 101 -12.02 7.52 -0.04
N CYS A 102 -11.07 7.09 0.79
CA CYS A 102 -9.83 7.81 1.06
C CYS A 102 -8.96 7.97 -0.21
N ALA A 103 -8.80 6.88 -0.96
CA ALA A 103 -8.02 6.92 -2.21
C ALA A 103 -8.66 7.83 -3.26
N ASP A 104 -9.97 7.76 -3.42
CA ASP A 104 -10.71 8.63 -4.33
C ASP A 104 -10.64 10.10 -3.89
N ALA A 105 -10.71 10.36 -2.58
CA ALA A 105 -10.59 11.70 -2.02
C ALA A 105 -9.19 12.30 -2.25
N VAL A 106 -8.12 11.52 -2.13
CA VAL A 106 -6.74 11.94 -2.48
C VAL A 106 -6.64 12.23 -3.98
N ASN A 107 -7.17 11.35 -4.83
CA ASN A 107 -7.15 11.52 -6.28
C ASN A 107 -7.99 12.72 -6.75
N GLY A 108 -8.96 13.15 -5.95
CA GLY A 108 -9.76 14.34 -6.19
C GLY A 108 -9.09 15.66 -5.82
N GLN A 109 -7.97 15.65 -5.10
CA GLN A 109 -7.28 16.85 -4.65
C GLN A 109 -6.38 17.46 -5.74
N PRO A 110 -6.17 18.78 -5.72
CA PRO A 110 -5.16 19.41 -6.55
C PRO A 110 -3.76 18.98 -6.11
N VAL A 111 -2.87 18.79 -7.07
CA VAL A 111 -1.47 18.46 -6.82
C VAL A 111 -0.76 19.68 -6.23
N LEU A 112 -0.02 19.49 -5.14
CA LEU A 112 0.77 20.57 -4.56
C LEU A 112 1.95 20.93 -5.45
N PRO A 113 2.18 22.23 -5.69
CA PRO A 113 3.37 22.69 -6.40
C PRO A 113 4.65 22.21 -5.70
N ASP A 114 5.70 21.96 -6.48
CA ASP A 114 7.01 21.50 -6.01
C ASP A 114 7.04 20.09 -5.39
N SER A 115 5.90 19.41 -5.29
CA SER A 115 5.85 18.00 -4.87
C SER A 115 6.49 17.06 -5.89
N LEU A 116 6.82 15.84 -5.47
CA LEU A 116 7.32 14.81 -6.38
C LEU A 116 6.29 14.48 -7.46
N LEU A 117 5.00 14.47 -7.12
CA LEU A 117 3.91 14.23 -8.06
C LEU A 117 3.86 15.32 -9.14
N ALA A 118 4.00 16.61 -8.77
CA ALA A 118 4.07 17.71 -9.72
C ALA A 118 5.27 17.58 -10.67
N ARG A 119 6.43 17.18 -10.14
CA ARG A 119 7.65 16.97 -10.94
C ARG A 119 7.55 15.78 -11.91
N ARG A 120 6.76 14.75 -11.59
CA ARG A 120 6.54 13.58 -12.46
C ARG A 120 5.50 13.81 -13.55
N GLY A 121 4.74 14.88 -13.48
CA GLY A 121 3.71 15.24 -14.44
C GLY A 121 2.37 14.56 -14.08
N ALA A 122 1.56 15.24 -13.30
CA ALA A 122 0.25 14.75 -12.84
C ALA A 122 -0.85 14.88 -13.90
N GLU A 123 -0.62 14.39 -15.12
CA GLU A 123 -1.67 14.32 -16.15
C GLU A 123 -2.63 13.14 -15.91
N GLU A 124 -2.21 12.17 -15.12
CA GLU A 124 -3.03 11.03 -14.73
C GLU A 124 -3.98 11.40 -13.58
N LYS A 125 -5.22 10.91 -13.68
CA LYS A 125 -6.22 11.07 -12.62
C LYS A 125 -5.94 10.23 -11.37
N ASP A 126 -5.03 9.26 -11.45
CA ASP A 126 -4.61 8.39 -10.37
C ASP A 126 -3.23 8.84 -9.87
N HIS A 127 -3.22 9.61 -8.79
CA HIS A 127 -2.00 10.16 -8.18
C HIS A 127 -1.07 9.06 -7.67
N PHE A 128 -1.62 7.95 -7.20
CA PHE A 128 -0.84 6.81 -6.72
C PHE A 128 -0.10 6.13 -7.87
N HIS A 129 -0.79 5.89 -8.99
CA HIS A 129 -0.16 5.30 -10.17
C HIS A 129 0.84 6.24 -10.83
N ALA A 130 0.57 7.54 -10.87
CA ALA A 130 1.51 8.54 -11.37
C ALA A 130 2.82 8.58 -10.57
N LEU A 131 2.74 8.35 -9.24
CA LEU A 131 3.93 8.25 -8.39
C LEU A 131 4.64 6.90 -8.51
N HIS A 132 3.89 5.83 -8.57
CA HIS A 132 4.39 4.46 -8.51
C HIS A 132 3.79 3.60 -9.63
N PRO A 133 4.26 3.79 -10.88
CA PRO A 133 3.66 3.13 -12.06
C PRO A 133 3.80 1.61 -12.06
N ASP A 134 4.72 1.08 -11.27
CA ASP A 134 4.95 -0.37 -11.15
C ASP A 134 3.98 -1.05 -10.17
N THR A 135 3.12 -0.30 -9.48
CA THR A 135 2.15 -0.85 -8.53
C THR A 135 0.72 -0.44 -8.86
N ASN A 136 -0.25 -1.27 -8.43
CA ASN A 136 -1.67 -1.01 -8.60
C ASN A 136 -2.39 -1.26 -7.27
N TRP A 137 -2.74 -0.19 -6.57
CA TRP A 137 -3.45 -0.27 -5.29
C TRP A 137 -4.84 -0.92 -5.41
N ARG A 138 -5.51 -0.80 -6.57
CA ARG A 138 -6.85 -1.37 -6.81
C ARG A 138 -6.87 -2.88 -6.70
N VAL A 139 -5.76 -3.55 -6.99
CA VAL A 139 -5.62 -5.02 -6.83
C VAL A 139 -5.85 -5.45 -5.38
N GLY A 140 -5.43 -4.65 -4.41
CA GLY A 140 -5.71 -4.88 -2.98
C GLY A 140 -7.19 -4.76 -2.67
N ILE A 141 -7.85 -3.70 -3.16
CA ILE A 141 -9.30 -3.49 -2.99
C ILE A 141 -10.10 -4.64 -3.63
N GLU A 142 -9.78 -5.02 -4.87
CA GLU A 142 -10.43 -6.13 -5.56
C GLU A 142 -10.30 -7.45 -4.81
N GLN A 143 -9.12 -7.73 -4.25
CA GLN A 143 -8.89 -8.93 -3.44
C GLN A 143 -9.70 -8.89 -2.14
N ALA A 144 -9.75 -7.75 -1.46
CA ALA A 144 -10.54 -7.56 -0.25
C ALA A 144 -12.04 -7.80 -0.48
N VAL A 145 -12.59 -7.23 -1.55
CA VAL A 145 -13.99 -7.46 -1.98
C VAL A 145 -14.22 -8.93 -2.30
N LYS A 146 -13.33 -9.55 -3.07
CA LYS A 146 -13.41 -10.98 -3.43
C LYS A 146 -13.45 -11.91 -2.22
N MET A 147 -12.75 -11.56 -1.15
CA MET A 147 -12.73 -12.33 0.10
C MET A 147 -13.94 -12.05 1.00
N GLY A 148 -14.78 -11.09 0.66
CA GLY A 148 -15.91 -10.69 1.48
C GLY A 148 -15.51 -9.83 2.69
N MET A 149 -14.40 -9.10 2.61
CA MET A 149 -13.95 -8.19 3.67
C MET A 149 -14.82 -6.95 3.76
N GLY A 150 -15.37 -6.50 2.63
CA GLY A 150 -16.22 -5.32 2.53
C GLY A 150 -16.62 -5.04 1.09
N SER A 151 -17.12 -3.84 0.83
CA SER A 151 -17.53 -3.32 -0.48
C SER A 151 -16.66 -2.16 -0.92
N ALA A 152 -16.33 -2.08 -2.21
CA ALA A 152 -15.70 -0.89 -2.79
C ALA A 152 -16.73 0.23 -3.08
N GLU A 153 -18.02 -0.06 -3.02
CA GLU A 153 -19.08 0.94 -3.15
C GLU A 153 -19.33 1.61 -1.80
N TYR A 154 -19.42 2.93 -1.80
CA TYR A 154 -19.65 3.72 -0.59
C TYR A 154 -20.56 4.92 -0.86
N GLU A 155 -21.19 5.41 0.17
CA GLU A 155 -21.84 6.71 0.22
C GLU A 155 -21.07 7.60 1.20
N LEU A 156 -20.59 8.75 0.71
CA LEU A 156 -19.89 9.71 1.55
C LEU A 156 -20.89 10.67 2.19
N VAL A 157 -20.92 10.69 3.51
CA VAL A 157 -21.73 11.60 4.30
C VAL A 157 -20.81 12.58 5.01
N GLU A 158 -20.89 13.85 4.67
CA GLU A 158 -20.15 14.90 5.35
C GLU A 158 -20.88 15.28 6.64
N ILE A 159 -20.12 15.36 7.72
CA ILE A 159 -20.62 15.79 9.05
C ILE A 159 -19.89 17.07 9.45
N GLU A 160 -20.65 18.08 9.88
CA GLU A 160 -20.15 19.36 10.39
C GLU A 160 -19.77 19.26 11.89
#